data_d138904bb9e8ab98a8739ba1c74338de
#
_entry.id   d138904bb9e8ab98a8739ba1c74338de
#
_cell.length_a   1.000
_cell.length_b   1.000
_cell.length_c   1.000
_cell.angle_alpha   90.00
_cell.angle_beta   90.00
_cell.angle_gamma   90.00
#
_symmetry.space_group_name_H-M   'P 1'
#
loop_
_entity.id
_entity.type
_entity.pdbx_description
1 polymer ?
#
loop_
_entity_poly.entity_id
_entity_poly.type
_entity_poly.pdbx_seq_one_letter_code
_entity_poly.pdbx_strand_id
1 'polypeptide(L)'
;MKRLAYILTIIGLALGVNSPSQAQDYFRLGERTINGTARYVGMSGAMSAIGGDPSSAHDNPAGLGLYRRSEVTLSFDQTMDFTWQNGDDKNRQKDFLFSVPQASIVFSLPQNNKFQFSYRRLQSYRRTMYGVGKSDYSLGAILNTLDVNWDIAFCTATPNRAHYLKLAEAGMVHEYAFNWAINISDSWYVGAGLQVQSYNLSADAIYQEDFAGGRYNQNKTTLFYSGVSASLSAGLIYRPFEWLRLGVGLQTPSLGAMSISSTGELASMTDSLRFSYAPDQTYTERSVITQPLHLSSSVAFQIGAYGMVALQHDYYHQPKETDRHSLRFGLEVIPVLGFYINAGYACESTFKQDRIVAIDPTFNRQDTYFQMPQIAHYGSLALGYRGKYFIAQVAYQYRRQQINLYAHEFVADPYHICADTHRIVFTIGWHRY
;
A
#
# COMPACT_ATOMS: atom_id res chain seq x y z
N MET A 1 33.06 -0.90 19.83
CA MET A 1 33.40 -0.36 18.50
C MET A 1 33.39 -1.40 17.39
N LYS A 2 34.08 -2.57 17.49
CA LYS A 2 34.11 -3.59 16.42
C LYS A 2 32.71 -4.12 16.04
N ARG A 3 31.79 -4.35 16.99
CA ARG A 3 30.40 -4.84 16.70
C ARG A 3 29.53 -3.80 15.99
N LEU A 4 29.74 -2.50 16.29
CA LEU A 4 29.04 -1.41 15.61
C LEU A 4 29.53 -1.25 14.15
N ALA A 5 30.83 -1.44 13.92
CA ALA A 5 31.43 -1.44 12.59
C ALA A 5 30.89 -2.61 11.73
N TYR A 6 30.71 -3.82 12.30
CA TYR A 6 30.10 -4.95 11.59
C TYR A 6 28.65 -4.68 11.19
N ILE A 7 27.86 -4.06 12.08
CA ILE A 7 26.46 -3.71 11.78
C ILE A 7 26.42 -2.65 10.68
N LEU A 8 27.27 -1.63 10.73
CA LEU A 8 27.39 -0.60 9.68
C LEU A 8 27.91 -1.17 8.36
N THR A 9 28.78 -2.18 8.38
CA THR A 9 29.29 -2.84 7.17
C THR A 9 28.21 -3.73 6.54
N ILE A 10 27.39 -4.42 7.34
CA ILE A 10 26.24 -5.21 6.84
C ILE A 10 25.19 -4.27 6.23
N ILE A 11 24.91 -3.13 6.86
CA ILE A 11 24.02 -2.09 6.32
C ILE A 11 24.58 -1.51 5.02
N GLY A 12 25.89 -1.26 4.96
CA GLY A 12 26.56 -0.76 3.74
C GLY A 12 26.57 -1.77 2.59
N LEU A 13 26.73 -3.06 2.86
CA LEU A 13 26.66 -4.13 1.87
C LEU A 13 25.23 -4.34 1.34
N ALA A 14 24.21 -4.17 2.19
CA ALA A 14 22.81 -4.26 1.79
C ALA A 14 22.38 -3.09 0.88
N LEU A 15 23.07 -1.96 0.91
CA LEU A 15 22.81 -0.79 0.05
C LEU A 15 23.47 -0.89 -1.35
N GLY A 16 24.27 -1.92 -1.61
CA GLY A 16 25.11 -2.04 -2.81
C GLY A 16 24.62 -2.99 -3.90
N VAL A 17 23.55 -3.75 -3.68
CA VAL A 17 23.07 -4.72 -4.69
C VAL A 17 21.92 -4.09 -5.49
N ASN A 18 22.26 -3.52 -6.63
CA ASN A 18 21.31 -2.93 -7.57
C ASN A 18 21.21 -3.81 -8.82
N SER A 19 20.10 -4.50 -9.00
CA SER A 19 19.70 -5.07 -10.28
C SER A 19 18.64 -4.16 -10.94
N PRO A 20 18.78 -3.76 -12.20
CA PRO A 20 17.88 -2.78 -12.84
C PRO A 20 16.45 -3.26 -13.07
N SER A 21 16.17 -4.56 -12.99
CA SER A 21 14.80 -5.09 -13.20
C SER A 21 13.85 -4.93 -12.00
N GLN A 22 14.31 -4.38 -10.90
CA GLN A 22 13.61 -4.39 -9.61
C GLN A 22 12.70 -3.18 -9.35
N ALA A 23 12.84 -2.09 -10.10
CA ALA A 23 12.13 -0.83 -9.82
C ALA A 23 10.59 -0.98 -9.91
N GLN A 24 10.09 -1.76 -10.87
CA GLN A 24 8.65 -1.93 -11.08
C GLN A 24 7.95 -2.66 -9.94
N ASP A 25 8.62 -3.61 -9.32
CA ASP A 25 8.05 -4.48 -8.28
C ASP A 25 8.00 -3.78 -6.92
N TYR A 26 9.00 -2.96 -6.60
CA TYR A 26 9.06 -2.21 -5.35
C TYR A 26 7.97 -1.16 -5.22
N PHE A 27 7.65 -0.49 -6.31
CA PHE A 27 6.60 0.51 -6.36
C PHE A 27 5.27 -0.02 -5.83
N ARG A 28 4.88 -1.21 -6.26
CA ARG A 28 3.60 -1.83 -5.88
C ARG A 28 3.56 -2.20 -4.40
N LEU A 29 4.68 -2.62 -3.84
CA LEU A 29 4.79 -3.04 -2.44
C LEU A 29 4.97 -1.88 -1.46
N GLY A 30 5.37 -0.70 -1.95
CA GLY A 30 5.55 0.54 -1.17
C GLY A 30 4.25 1.31 -0.89
N GLU A 31 3.15 0.98 -1.56
CA GLU A 31 1.86 1.62 -1.28
C GLU A 31 1.37 1.28 0.13
N ARG A 32 0.87 2.28 0.82
CA ARG A 32 0.24 2.12 2.15
C ARG A 32 -1.14 2.76 2.11
N THR A 33 -2.13 2.07 2.63
CA THR A 33 -3.47 2.64 2.82
C THR A 33 -3.68 3.02 4.28
N ILE A 34 -4.62 3.95 4.52
CA ILE A 34 -4.99 4.37 5.87
C ILE A 34 -5.75 3.22 6.54
N ASN A 35 -5.05 2.38 7.31
CA ASN A 35 -5.56 1.20 7.99
C ASN A 35 -5.35 1.27 9.49
N GLY A 36 -6.33 0.79 10.28
CA GLY A 36 -6.23 0.80 11.73
C GLY A 36 -7.58 0.66 12.42
N THR A 37 -7.68 1.23 13.62
CA THR A 37 -8.94 1.35 14.35
C THR A 37 -9.93 2.24 13.60
N ALA A 38 -11.22 2.09 13.91
CA ALA A 38 -12.24 2.96 13.32
C ALA A 38 -12.01 4.45 13.66
N ARG A 39 -11.49 4.77 14.85
CA ARG A 39 -11.12 6.13 15.22
C ARG A 39 -10.00 6.68 14.34
N TYR A 40 -8.93 5.90 14.13
CA TYR A 40 -7.80 6.27 13.28
C TYR A 40 -8.26 6.48 11.82
N VAL A 41 -9.08 5.57 11.30
CA VAL A 41 -9.64 5.66 9.94
C VAL A 41 -10.58 6.87 9.82
N GLY A 42 -11.42 7.14 10.83
CA GLY A 42 -12.32 8.29 10.86
C GLY A 42 -11.61 9.64 10.85
N MET A 43 -10.39 9.70 11.40
CA MET A 43 -9.50 10.87 11.34
C MET A 43 -8.64 10.91 10.08
N SER A 44 -8.91 10.04 9.09
CA SER A 44 -8.05 9.84 7.91
C SER A 44 -6.57 9.67 8.25
N GLY A 45 -6.26 9.06 9.40
CA GLY A 45 -4.89 8.78 9.86
C GLY A 45 -4.15 9.99 10.45
N ALA A 46 -4.74 11.17 10.61
CA ALA A 46 -4.10 12.37 11.15
C ALA A 46 -3.94 12.29 12.68
N MET A 47 -3.18 11.32 13.19
CA MET A 47 -3.11 11.01 14.62
C MET A 47 -1.70 10.96 15.23
N SER A 48 -0.65 11.27 14.47
CA SER A 48 0.74 11.18 14.97
C SER A 48 1.05 12.10 16.15
N ALA A 49 0.44 13.30 16.23
CA ALA A 49 0.55 14.20 17.38
C ALA A 49 -0.53 13.95 18.43
N ILE A 50 -1.67 13.38 18.05
CA ILE A 50 -2.77 13.11 18.98
C ILE A 50 -2.40 11.95 19.91
N GLY A 51 -1.93 10.83 19.34
CA GLY A 51 -1.63 9.61 20.08
C GLY A 51 -2.86 9.00 20.77
N GLY A 52 -2.62 8.08 21.73
CA GLY A 52 -3.68 7.44 22.50
C GLY A 52 -4.64 6.58 21.68
N ASP A 53 -4.16 6.10 20.54
CA ASP A 53 -4.79 5.11 19.67
C ASP A 53 -3.72 4.10 19.22
N PRO A 54 -3.98 2.78 19.24
CA PRO A 54 -2.95 1.80 18.95
C PRO A 54 -2.48 1.87 17.49
N SER A 55 -3.29 2.39 16.57
CA SER A 55 -2.91 2.54 15.16
C SER A 55 -1.95 3.71 14.95
N SER A 56 -2.04 4.78 15.76
CA SER A 56 -1.15 5.94 15.65
C SER A 56 0.30 5.61 15.98
N ALA A 57 0.54 4.57 16.77
CA ALA A 57 1.89 4.14 17.16
C ALA A 57 2.72 3.59 15.99
N HIS A 58 2.10 3.18 14.91
CA HIS A 58 2.78 2.78 13.69
C HIS A 58 3.40 3.98 12.93
N ASP A 59 2.77 5.15 13.02
CA ASP A 59 3.28 6.37 12.40
C ASP A 59 4.20 7.12 13.36
N ASN A 60 3.87 7.11 14.67
CA ASN A 60 4.65 7.73 15.73
C ASN A 60 4.54 6.93 17.04
N PRO A 61 5.55 6.11 17.39
CA PRO A 61 5.49 5.27 18.59
C PRO A 61 5.38 6.06 19.89
N ALA A 62 5.79 7.35 19.93
CA ALA A 62 5.61 8.21 21.10
C ALA A 62 4.13 8.39 21.50
N GLY A 63 3.20 8.19 20.56
CA GLY A 63 1.76 8.22 20.81
C GLY A 63 1.29 7.24 21.87
N LEU A 64 2.03 6.15 22.11
CA LEU A 64 1.75 5.22 23.21
C LEU A 64 1.96 5.84 24.59
N GLY A 65 2.87 6.81 24.72
CA GLY A 65 3.12 7.51 25.99
C GLY A 65 1.88 8.19 26.57
N LEU A 66 0.87 8.45 25.76
CA LEU A 66 -0.40 9.06 26.17
C LEU A 66 -1.41 8.07 26.76
N TYR A 67 -1.12 6.77 26.71
CA TYR A 67 -1.98 5.76 27.34
C TYR A 67 -1.88 5.82 28.86
N ARG A 68 -3.05 5.82 29.50
CA ARG A 68 -3.16 5.78 30.95
C ARG A 68 -3.50 4.38 31.49
N ARG A 69 -3.99 3.49 30.62
CA ARG A 69 -4.47 2.13 30.96
C ARG A 69 -4.02 1.13 29.92
N SER A 70 -3.94 -0.12 30.31
CA SER A 70 -3.77 -1.22 29.36
C SER A 70 -5.04 -1.40 28.55
N GLU A 71 -4.88 -1.72 27.28
CA GLU A 71 -5.97 -1.79 26.29
C GLU A 71 -5.74 -2.95 25.33
N VAL A 72 -6.81 -3.66 25.00
CA VAL A 72 -6.84 -4.64 23.91
C VAL A 72 -7.85 -4.14 22.89
N THR A 73 -7.47 -4.12 21.61
CA THR A 73 -8.35 -3.72 20.52
C THR A 73 -8.30 -4.71 19.37
N LEU A 74 -9.46 -4.90 18.74
CA LEU A 74 -9.62 -5.70 17.53
C LEU A 74 -10.53 -4.96 16.57
N SER A 75 -10.11 -4.87 15.31
CA SER A 75 -10.87 -4.23 14.25
C SER A 75 -11.19 -5.22 13.15
N PHE A 76 -12.37 -5.06 12.55
CA PHE A 76 -12.83 -5.78 11.37
C PHE A 76 -13.21 -4.77 10.29
N ASP A 77 -13.00 -5.11 9.04
CA ASP A 77 -13.46 -4.26 7.95
C ASP A 77 -14.11 -5.03 6.81
N GLN A 78 -15.03 -4.34 6.15
CA GLN A 78 -15.60 -4.71 4.88
C GLN A 78 -15.19 -3.66 3.86
N THR A 79 -14.43 -4.08 2.85
CA THR A 79 -13.99 -3.25 1.73
C THR A 79 -14.72 -3.67 0.46
N MET A 80 -15.17 -2.69 -0.32
CA MET A 80 -15.79 -2.85 -1.63
C MET A 80 -15.02 -1.96 -2.60
N ASP A 81 -14.33 -2.58 -3.56
CA ASP A 81 -13.60 -1.90 -4.62
C ASP A 81 -14.39 -1.95 -5.92
N PHE A 82 -14.53 -0.80 -6.56
CA PHE A 82 -15.16 -0.64 -7.85
C PHE A 82 -14.15 -0.05 -8.81
N THR A 83 -13.89 -0.72 -9.93
CA THR A 83 -13.00 -0.22 -10.97
C THR A 83 -13.69 -0.21 -12.31
N TRP A 84 -13.47 0.81 -13.10
CA TRP A 84 -13.97 0.94 -14.47
C TRP A 84 -13.05 1.84 -15.29
N GLN A 85 -13.06 1.64 -16.60
CA GLN A 85 -12.39 2.54 -17.51
C GLN A 85 -13.21 3.82 -17.68
N ASN A 86 -12.56 4.98 -17.64
CA ASN A 86 -13.23 6.27 -17.81
C ASN A 86 -13.92 6.32 -19.18
N GLY A 87 -15.24 6.61 -19.18
CA GLY A 87 -16.09 6.58 -20.37
C GLY A 87 -16.70 5.21 -20.72
N ASP A 88 -16.38 4.14 -20.00
CA ASP A 88 -17.00 2.81 -20.17
C ASP A 88 -17.47 2.21 -18.84
N ASP A 89 -18.68 2.60 -18.42
CA ASP A 89 -19.27 2.08 -17.19
C ASP A 89 -19.82 0.63 -17.34
N LYS A 90 -19.88 0.08 -18.55
CA LYS A 90 -20.45 -1.26 -18.81
C LYS A 90 -19.55 -2.37 -18.26
N ASN A 91 -18.24 -2.14 -18.29
CA ASN A 91 -17.24 -3.12 -17.84
C ASN A 91 -16.79 -2.89 -16.38
N ARG A 92 -17.66 -2.36 -15.53
CA ARG A 92 -17.36 -2.09 -14.12
C ARG A 92 -17.10 -3.39 -13.37
N GLN A 93 -15.90 -3.49 -12.77
CA GLN A 93 -15.50 -4.60 -11.91
C GLN A 93 -15.87 -4.30 -10.45
N LYS A 94 -16.13 -5.36 -9.66
CA LYS A 94 -16.50 -5.25 -8.25
C LYS A 94 -15.76 -6.33 -7.47
N ASP A 95 -15.00 -5.90 -6.49
CA ASP A 95 -14.28 -6.78 -5.59
C ASP A 95 -14.70 -6.54 -4.14
N PHE A 96 -14.83 -7.62 -3.36
CA PHE A 96 -15.23 -7.59 -1.97
C PHE A 96 -14.16 -8.24 -1.09
N LEU A 97 -13.86 -7.61 0.03
CA LEU A 97 -12.92 -8.12 1.01
C LEU A 97 -13.47 -7.90 2.41
N PHE A 98 -13.59 -9.00 3.18
CA PHE A 98 -13.75 -8.93 4.62
C PHE A 98 -12.44 -9.33 5.29
N SER A 99 -11.96 -8.54 6.25
CA SER A 99 -10.67 -8.83 6.89
C SER A 99 -10.54 -8.21 8.28
N VAL A 100 -9.40 -8.49 8.92
CA VAL A 100 -8.94 -7.87 10.16
C VAL A 100 -7.89 -6.81 9.79
N PRO A 101 -8.22 -5.50 9.78
CA PRO A 101 -7.25 -4.46 9.47
C PRO A 101 -6.25 -4.20 10.59
N GLN A 102 -6.63 -4.52 11.86
CA GLN A 102 -5.76 -4.31 13.01
C GLN A 102 -6.19 -5.15 14.22
N ALA A 103 -5.18 -5.60 14.99
CA ALA A 103 -5.33 -6.13 16.33
C ALA A 103 -4.16 -5.63 17.20
N SER A 104 -4.41 -5.23 18.45
CA SER A 104 -3.32 -4.78 19.31
C SER A 104 -3.59 -5.00 20.80
N ILE A 105 -2.50 -5.12 21.54
CA ILE A 105 -2.46 -5.13 22.99
C ILE A 105 -1.48 -4.07 23.44
N VAL A 106 -1.94 -3.13 24.27
CA VAL A 106 -1.15 -2.08 24.88
C VAL A 106 -1.05 -2.35 26.38
N PHE A 107 0.17 -2.39 26.89
CA PHE A 107 0.46 -2.51 28.32
C PHE A 107 0.90 -1.16 28.87
N SER A 108 0.20 -0.65 29.87
CA SER A 108 0.58 0.54 30.62
C SER A 108 1.21 0.09 31.92
N LEU A 109 2.55 0.16 32.00
CA LEU A 109 3.33 -0.28 33.14
C LEU A 109 3.69 0.89 34.08
N PRO A 110 4.11 0.62 35.34
CA PRO A 110 4.65 1.62 36.23
C PRO A 110 5.79 2.42 35.59
N GLN A 111 6.16 3.56 36.20
CA GLN A 111 7.21 4.45 35.74
C GLN A 111 7.00 5.01 34.32
N ASN A 112 5.73 5.20 33.92
CA ASN A 112 5.33 5.76 32.64
C ASN A 112 5.76 4.96 31.38
N ASN A 113 6.24 3.71 31.53
CA ASN A 113 6.58 2.85 30.40
C ASN A 113 5.32 2.25 29.78
N LYS A 114 5.29 2.24 28.46
CA LYS A 114 4.21 1.65 27.65
C LYS A 114 4.79 0.72 26.60
N PHE A 115 4.19 -0.44 26.44
CA PHE A 115 4.56 -1.42 25.41
C PHE A 115 3.33 -1.77 24.59
N GLN A 116 3.53 -2.02 23.30
CA GLN A 116 2.49 -2.49 22.39
C GLN A 116 3.01 -3.64 21.56
N PHE A 117 2.18 -4.67 21.43
CA PHE A 117 2.26 -5.64 20.35
C PHE A 117 1.04 -5.41 19.45
N SER A 118 1.28 -5.28 18.15
CA SER A 118 0.19 -5.02 17.22
C SER A 118 0.41 -5.72 15.88
N TYR A 119 -0.71 -6.05 15.28
CA TYR A 119 -0.84 -6.46 13.90
C TYR A 119 -1.60 -5.37 13.14
N ARG A 120 -1.15 -5.04 11.94
CA ARG A 120 -1.84 -4.14 11.01
C ARG A 120 -1.71 -4.68 9.58
N ARG A 121 -2.80 -4.64 8.82
CA ARG A 121 -2.74 -4.80 7.38
C ARG A 121 -2.31 -3.46 6.77
N LEU A 122 -1.13 -3.41 6.13
CA LEU A 122 -0.64 -2.19 5.47
C LEU A 122 -1.39 -1.90 4.18
N GLN A 123 -1.57 -2.94 3.35
CA GLN A 123 -2.17 -2.82 2.03
C GLN A 123 -2.95 -4.08 1.67
N SER A 124 -3.99 -3.92 0.86
CA SER A 124 -4.68 -5.00 0.15
C SER A 124 -4.66 -4.71 -1.34
N TYR A 125 -4.32 -5.73 -2.13
CA TYR A 125 -4.24 -5.65 -3.59
C TYR A 125 -5.45 -6.29 -4.27
N ARG A 126 -6.47 -6.71 -3.52
CA ARG A 126 -7.65 -7.34 -4.10
C ARG A 126 -8.42 -6.35 -4.96
N ARG A 127 -8.11 -6.37 -6.26
CA ARG A 127 -8.70 -5.48 -7.25
C ARG A 127 -8.59 -6.09 -8.65
N THR A 128 -9.66 -5.97 -9.42
CA THR A 128 -9.68 -6.34 -10.84
C THR A 128 -9.82 -5.08 -11.68
N MET A 129 -8.94 -4.90 -12.67
CA MET A 129 -8.98 -3.80 -13.62
C MET A 129 -9.19 -4.36 -15.03
N TYR A 130 -9.99 -3.68 -15.82
CA TYR A 130 -10.26 -4.04 -17.21
C TYR A 130 -10.21 -2.78 -18.07
N GLY A 131 -9.38 -2.82 -19.10
CA GLY A 131 -9.22 -1.72 -20.06
C GLY A 131 -9.35 -2.24 -21.48
N VAL A 132 -10.03 -1.46 -22.31
CA VAL A 132 -10.19 -1.68 -23.76
C VAL A 132 -9.66 -0.46 -24.49
N GLY A 133 -8.91 -0.68 -25.55
CA GLY A 133 -8.31 0.42 -26.31
C GLY A 133 -7.97 0.03 -27.75
N LYS A 134 -7.22 0.94 -28.37
CA LYS A 134 -6.62 0.73 -29.69
C LYS A 134 -5.14 1.08 -29.60
N SER A 135 -4.31 0.34 -30.29
CA SER A 135 -2.87 0.58 -30.37
C SER A 135 -2.42 0.61 -31.82
N ASP A 136 -1.49 1.48 -32.13
CA ASP A 136 -0.84 1.54 -33.44
C ASP A 136 0.21 0.43 -33.61
N TYR A 137 0.66 -0.15 -32.49
CA TYR A 137 1.68 -1.21 -32.46
C TYR A 137 1.09 -2.54 -31.96
N SER A 138 1.44 -3.63 -32.65
CA SER A 138 1.12 -4.98 -32.22
C SER A 138 2.16 -5.53 -31.27
N LEU A 139 1.73 -6.26 -30.25
CA LEU A 139 2.62 -7.04 -29.41
C LEU A 139 3.48 -8.01 -30.27
N GLY A 140 2.90 -8.63 -31.29
CA GLY A 140 3.63 -9.51 -32.19
C GLY A 140 4.72 -8.77 -32.99
N ALA A 141 4.49 -7.52 -33.40
CA ALA A 141 5.54 -6.73 -34.06
C ALA A 141 6.69 -6.41 -33.11
N ILE A 142 6.38 -6.13 -31.83
CA ILE A 142 7.38 -5.88 -30.78
C ILE A 142 8.18 -7.14 -30.49
N LEU A 143 7.52 -8.26 -30.26
CA LEU A 143 8.19 -9.55 -29.95
C LEU A 143 9.08 -10.02 -31.09
N ASN A 144 8.70 -9.78 -32.33
CA ASN A 144 9.53 -10.09 -33.50
C ASN A 144 10.78 -9.19 -33.63
N THR A 145 10.83 -8.03 -32.98
CA THR A 145 12.05 -7.18 -32.93
C THR A 145 13.06 -7.65 -31.89
N LEU A 146 12.61 -8.45 -30.92
CA LEU A 146 13.50 -9.11 -29.97
C LEU A 146 14.16 -10.26 -30.74
N ASP A 147 15.48 -10.28 -30.79
CA ASP A 147 16.29 -11.31 -31.49
C ASP A 147 16.20 -12.65 -30.75
N VAL A 148 14.99 -13.16 -30.58
CA VAL A 148 14.66 -14.42 -29.90
C VAL A 148 13.96 -15.32 -30.90
N ASN A 149 14.47 -16.54 -31.04
CA ASN A 149 13.83 -17.55 -31.87
C ASN A 149 12.57 -18.09 -31.16
N TRP A 150 11.44 -17.37 -31.40
CA TRP A 150 10.14 -17.82 -30.95
C TRP A 150 9.63 -18.89 -31.92
N ASP A 151 9.34 -20.08 -31.44
CA ASP A 151 8.62 -21.10 -32.22
C ASP A 151 7.14 -20.71 -32.49
N ILE A 152 6.84 -19.41 -32.49
CA ILE A 152 5.52 -18.85 -32.65
C ILE A 152 5.52 -17.77 -33.72
N ALA A 153 4.62 -17.87 -34.67
CA ALA A 153 4.34 -16.82 -35.63
C ALA A 153 3.26 -15.85 -35.04
N PHE A 154 3.64 -14.62 -34.79
CA PHE A 154 2.72 -13.59 -34.30
C PHE A 154 2.03 -12.83 -35.46
N CYS A 155 0.78 -12.41 -35.20
CA CYS A 155 0.11 -11.47 -36.06
C CYS A 155 0.80 -10.10 -36.00
N THR A 156 1.34 -9.63 -37.11
CA THR A 156 2.01 -8.33 -37.25
C THR A 156 1.18 -7.32 -38.05
N ALA A 157 -0.06 -7.65 -38.40
CA ALA A 157 -0.93 -6.85 -39.25
C ALA A 157 -1.16 -5.43 -38.71
N THR A 158 -1.49 -4.48 -39.54
CA THR A 158 -1.50 -3.03 -39.38
C THR A 158 -2.59 -2.38 -38.50
N PRO A 159 -2.61 -1.04 -38.33
CA PRO A 159 -3.27 -0.29 -37.25
C PRO A 159 -4.79 -0.38 -37.21
N ASN A 160 -5.42 0.11 -36.16
CA ASN A 160 -6.82 0.10 -35.77
C ASN A 160 -7.34 -1.18 -35.09
N ARG A 161 -6.58 -1.71 -34.18
CA ARG A 161 -6.92 -2.95 -33.49
C ARG A 161 -7.59 -2.69 -32.17
N ALA A 162 -8.63 -3.46 -31.90
CA ALA A 162 -9.14 -3.56 -30.55
C ALA A 162 -8.16 -4.43 -29.73
N HIS A 163 -7.79 -3.93 -28.57
CA HIS A 163 -7.04 -4.70 -27.58
C HIS A 163 -7.67 -4.52 -26.21
N TYR A 164 -7.51 -5.50 -25.37
CA TYR A 164 -7.91 -5.38 -23.99
C TYR A 164 -6.82 -5.89 -23.04
N LEU A 165 -6.81 -5.32 -21.85
CA LEU A 165 -6.01 -5.78 -20.73
C LEU A 165 -6.92 -6.04 -19.53
N LYS A 166 -6.91 -7.26 -19.03
CA LYS A 166 -7.51 -7.62 -17.75
C LYS A 166 -6.39 -7.90 -16.76
N LEU A 167 -6.39 -7.18 -15.66
CA LEU A 167 -5.43 -7.35 -14.56
C LEU A 167 -6.20 -7.64 -13.29
N ALA A 168 -6.04 -8.84 -12.73
CA ALA A 168 -6.60 -9.24 -11.46
C ALA A 168 -5.47 -9.35 -10.43
N GLU A 169 -5.56 -8.56 -9.37
CA GLU A 169 -4.61 -8.56 -8.27
C GLU A 169 -5.24 -9.13 -7.02
N ALA A 170 -4.45 -9.88 -6.25
CA ALA A 170 -4.85 -10.41 -4.96
C ALA A 170 -3.65 -10.43 -4.01
N GLY A 171 -3.92 -10.44 -2.71
CA GLY A 171 -2.89 -10.49 -1.68
C GLY A 171 -2.90 -9.30 -0.75
N MET A 172 -1.99 -9.34 0.22
CA MET A 172 -1.92 -8.35 1.30
C MET A 172 -0.50 -8.16 1.77
N VAL A 173 -0.24 -6.99 2.35
CA VAL A 173 0.96 -6.72 3.15
C VAL A 173 0.53 -6.62 4.61
N HIS A 174 1.12 -7.46 5.44
CA HIS A 174 0.90 -7.52 6.87
C HIS A 174 2.07 -6.89 7.62
N GLU A 175 1.80 -6.17 8.69
CA GLU A 175 2.82 -5.59 9.56
C GLU A 175 2.57 -6.06 11.00
N TYR A 176 3.62 -6.55 11.63
CA TYR A 176 3.69 -6.88 13.04
C TYR A 176 4.63 -5.90 13.71
N ALA A 177 4.17 -5.19 14.74
CA ALA A 177 4.96 -4.18 15.40
C ALA A 177 5.09 -4.46 16.89
N PHE A 178 6.29 -4.23 17.39
CA PHE A 178 6.59 -4.07 18.80
C PHE A 178 7.02 -2.63 19.04
N ASN A 179 6.23 -1.89 19.81
CA ASN A 179 6.50 -0.50 20.12
C ASN A 179 6.67 -0.31 21.63
N TRP A 180 7.57 0.58 21.97
CA TRP A 180 7.81 1.05 23.32
C TRP A 180 7.74 2.56 23.37
N ALA A 181 7.17 3.11 24.44
CA ALA A 181 7.19 4.55 24.70
C ALA A 181 7.30 4.85 26.19
N ILE A 182 7.85 6.01 26.46
CA ILE A 182 7.96 6.57 27.80
C ILE A 182 7.46 8.01 27.81
N ASN A 183 6.76 8.36 28.85
CA ASN A 183 6.44 9.74 29.21
C ASN A 183 7.56 10.26 30.13
N ILE A 184 8.43 11.11 29.58
CA ILE A 184 9.56 11.71 30.33
C ILE A 184 9.05 12.80 31.25
N SER A 185 8.08 13.59 30.80
CA SER A 185 7.41 14.65 31.56
C SER A 185 6.02 14.90 30.99
N ASP A 186 5.22 15.74 31.60
CA ASP A 186 3.87 16.09 31.09
C ASP A 186 3.89 16.72 29.70
N SER A 187 5.06 17.18 29.24
CA SER A 187 5.26 17.82 27.94
C SER A 187 5.98 16.95 26.91
N TRP A 188 6.72 15.91 27.31
CA TRP A 188 7.59 15.15 26.41
C TRP A 188 7.31 13.66 26.44
N TYR A 189 7.01 13.11 25.27
CA TYR A 189 6.77 11.69 25.05
C TYR A 189 7.71 11.19 23.96
N VAL A 190 8.40 10.09 24.21
CA VAL A 190 9.37 9.49 23.29
C VAL A 190 9.01 8.04 23.10
N GLY A 191 9.22 7.53 21.90
CA GLY A 191 8.96 6.13 21.59
C GLY A 191 9.90 5.57 20.54
N ALA A 192 10.01 4.25 20.54
CA ALA A 192 10.75 3.49 19.56
C ALA A 192 9.96 2.22 19.20
N GLY A 193 10.21 1.70 18.01
CA GLY A 193 9.50 0.49 17.54
C GLY A 193 10.33 -0.34 16.58
N LEU A 194 9.98 -1.62 16.51
CA LEU A 194 10.43 -2.58 15.51
C LEU A 194 9.20 -3.05 14.74
N GLN A 195 9.24 -2.94 13.42
CA GLN A 195 8.20 -3.42 12.52
C GLN A 195 8.74 -4.55 11.65
N VAL A 196 8.00 -5.64 11.55
CA VAL A 196 8.25 -6.75 10.62
C VAL A 196 7.09 -6.82 9.66
N GLN A 197 7.39 -6.79 8.37
CA GLN A 197 6.39 -6.79 7.30
C GLN A 197 6.48 -8.11 6.52
N SER A 198 5.32 -8.70 6.22
CA SER A 198 5.19 -9.88 5.39
C SER A 198 4.39 -9.56 4.14
N TYR A 199 4.93 -9.93 3.00
CA TYR A 199 4.37 -9.64 1.67
C TYR A 199 3.84 -10.92 1.06
N ASN A 200 2.65 -10.86 0.52
CA ASN A 200 2.04 -11.89 -0.30
C ASN A 200 1.14 -11.20 -1.32
N LEU A 201 1.53 -11.24 -2.58
CA LEU A 201 0.83 -10.62 -3.68
C LEU A 201 0.86 -11.54 -4.89
N SER A 202 -0.28 -11.71 -5.54
CA SER A 202 -0.39 -12.30 -6.88
C SER A 202 -1.01 -11.30 -7.85
N ALA A 203 -0.60 -11.37 -9.11
CA ALA A 203 -1.16 -10.58 -10.18
C ALA A 203 -1.30 -11.43 -11.44
N ASP A 204 -2.52 -11.58 -11.92
CA ASP A 204 -2.86 -12.28 -13.15
C ASP A 204 -3.23 -11.26 -14.22
N ALA A 205 -2.43 -11.17 -15.28
CA ALA A 205 -2.66 -10.29 -16.39
C ALA A 205 -2.98 -11.08 -17.67
N ILE A 206 -3.99 -10.63 -18.41
CA ILE A 206 -4.33 -11.14 -19.73
C ILE A 206 -4.40 -9.94 -20.66
N TYR A 207 -3.45 -9.85 -21.58
CA TYR A 207 -3.47 -8.91 -22.67
C TYR A 207 -3.80 -9.64 -23.97
N GLN A 208 -4.73 -9.11 -24.75
CA GLN A 208 -5.10 -9.70 -26.03
C GLN A 208 -5.35 -8.62 -27.06
N GLU A 209 -4.88 -8.87 -28.27
CA GLU A 209 -5.11 -8.10 -29.48
C GLU A 209 -5.97 -8.92 -30.44
N ASP A 210 -7.11 -8.36 -30.84
CA ASP A 210 -7.97 -9.00 -31.82
C ASP A 210 -7.80 -8.37 -33.21
N PHE A 211 -7.70 -9.19 -34.22
CA PHE A 211 -7.53 -8.81 -35.63
C PHE A 211 -8.71 -9.28 -36.48
N ALA A 212 -8.85 -8.72 -37.67
CA ALA A 212 -9.83 -9.19 -38.64
C ALA A 212 -9.65 -10.67 -38.98
N GLY A 213 -10.77 -11.37 -39.20
CA GLY A 213 -10.76 -12.80 -39.56
C GLY A 213 -10.60 -13.76 -38.40
N GLY A 214 -10.81 -13.30 -37.13
CA GLY A 214 -10.71 -14.16 -35.95
C GLY A 214 -9.27 -14.43 -35.48
N ARG A 215 -8.32 -13.69 -36.02
CA ARG A 215 -6.90 -13.77 -35.61
C ARG A 215 -6.71 -13.02 -34.31
N TYR A 216 -5.75 -13.46 -33.47
CA TYR A 216 -5.41 -12.77 -32.22
C TYR A 216 -3.95 -13.04 -31.81
N ASN A 217 -3.42 -12.12 -30.99
CA ASN A 217 -2.25 -12.36 -30.14
C ASN A 217 -2.71 -12.24 -28.68
N GLN A 218 -2.21 -13.11 -27.82
CA GLN A 218 -2.54 -13.09 -26.38
C GLN A 218 -1.27 -13.32 -25.56
N ASN A 219 -1.11 -12.51 -24.52
CA ASN A 219 -0.11 -12.70 -23.48
C ASN A 219 -0.82 -12.86 -22.14
N LYS A 220 -0.60 -14.00 -21.48
CA LYS A 220 -1.05 -14.24 -20.11
C LYS A 220 0.18 -14.29 -19.22
N THR A 221 0.14 -13.60 -18.11
CA THR A 221 1.22 -13.56 -17.12
C THR A 221 0.64 -13.68 -15.74
N THR A 222 1.19 -14.58 -14.93
CA THR A 222 0.94 -14.67 -13.50
C THR A 222 2.22 -14.33 -12.75
N LEU A 223 2.15 -13.34 -11.88
CA LEU A 223 3.24 -12.93 -11.00
C LEU A 223 2.86 -13.26 -9.56
N PHE A 224 3.80 -13.79 -8.81
CA PHE A 224 3.65 -14.06 -7.40
C PHE A 224 4.84 -13.50 -6.62
N TYR A 225 4.55 -12.67 -5.61
CA TYR A 225 5.52 -12.03 -4.74
C TYR A 225 5.34 -12.53 -3.32
N SER A 226 6.42 -12.98 -2.70
CA SER A 226 6.44 -13.42 -1.31
C SER A 226 7.72 -12.96 -0.63
N GLY A 227 7.61 -12.38 0.55
CA GLY A 227 8.79 -11.88 1.24
C GLY A 227 8.54 -11.40 2.66
N VAL A 228 9.63 -11.05 3.33
CA VAL A 228 9.64 -10.49 4.68
C VAL A 228 10.67 -9.38 4.75
N SER A 229 10.33 -8.28 5.41
CA SER A 229 11.27 -7.19 5.70
C SER A 229 11.09 -6.67 7.12
N ALA A 230 12.08 -5.94 7.63
CA ALA A 230 12.03 -5.30 8.94
C ALA A 230 12.52 -3.86 8.87
N SER A 231 11.95 -3.01 9.73
CA SER A 231 12.31 -1.61 9.89
C SER A 231 12.25 -1.19 11.35
N LEU A 232 12.95 -0.10 11.69
CA LEU A 232 12.90 0.53 13.00
C LEU A 232 12.13 1.83 12.92
N SER A 233 11.47 2.21 14.00
CA SER A 233 10.83 3.51 14.13
C SER A 233 11.25 4.22 15.42
N ALA A 234 11.20 5.55 15.35
CA ALA A 234 11.37 6.43 16.49
C ALA A 234 10.31 7.53 16.44
N GLY A 235 9.94 8.04 17.59
CA GLY A 235 8.90 9.06 17.65
C GLY A 235 9.09 10.01 18.81
N LEU A 236 8.58 11.23 18.61
CA LEU A 236 8.56 12.29 19.59
C LEU A 236 7.22 12.99 19.55
N ILE A 237 6.61 13.25 20.72
CA ILE A 237 5.51 14.21 20.87
C ILE A 237 5.91 15.23 21.92
N TYR A 238 5.78 16.50 21.54
CA TYR A 238 6.00 17.65 22.41
C TYR A 238 4.69 18.41 22.63
N ARG A 239 4.33 18.61 23.88
CA ARG A 239 3.13 19.32 24.31
C ARG A 239 3.53 20.61 25.07
N PRO A 240 3.82 21.72 24.34
CA PRO A 240 4.21 22.99 24.97
C PRO A 240 3.10 23.61 25.80
N PHE A 241 1.85 23.41 25.38
CA PHE A 241 0.65 23.91 26.02
C PHE A 241 -0.42 22.82 26.10
N GLU A 242 -1.39 22.96 26.98
CA GLU A 242 -2.48 21.98 27.09
C GLU A 242 -3.28 21.82 25.80
N TRP A 243 -3.38 22.87 25.02
CA TRP A 243 -4.13 22.93 23.77
C TRP A 243 -3.30 22.59 22.51
N LEU A 244 -1.94 22.48 22.60
CA LEU A 244 -1.07 22.27 21.44
C LEU A 244 -0.20 21.03 21.62
N ARG A 245 -0.15 20.18 20.60
CA ARG A 245 0.76 19.04 20.50
C ARG A 245 1.45 19.06 19.16
N LEU A 246 2.75 18.81 19.16
CA LEU A 246 3.61 18.66 18.00
C LEU A 246 4.14 17.23 17.98
N GLY A 247 4.01 16.54 16.87
CA GLY A 247 4.46 15.15 16.71
C GLY A 247 5.40 14.97 15.54
N VAL A 248 6.45 14.19 15.74
CA VAL A 248 7.37 13.75 14.68
C VAL A 248 7.62 12.27 14.85
N GLY A 249 7.41 11.51 13.78
CA GLY A 249 7.69 10.09 13.68
C GLY A 249 8.63 9.81 12.52
N LEU A 250 9.59 8.91 12.73
CA LEU A 250 10.54 8.47 11.72
C LEU A 250 10.52 6.94 11.67
N GLN A 251 10.39 6.38 10.48
CA GLN A 251 10.60 4.95 10.23
C GLN A 251 11.72 4.79 9.21
N THR A 252 12.72 3.98 9.54
CA THR A 252 13.83 3.69 8.63
C THR A 252 13.34 2.97 7.38
N PRO A 253 14.08 3.01 6.27
CA PRO A 253 13.87 2.07 5.19
C PRO A 253 13.82 0.65 5.75
N SER A 254 12.87 -0.17 5.28
CA SER A 254 12.87 -1.58 5.64
C SER A 254 13.84 -2.36 4.76
N LEU A 255 14.44 -3.37 5.32
CA LEU A 255 15.35 -4.28 4.62
C LEU A 255 14.83 -5.70 4.76
N GLY A 256 14.83 -6.45 3.66
CA GLY A 256 14.34 -7.82 3.68
C GLY A 256 14.64 -8.60 2.42
N ALA A 257 14.14 -9.82 2.38
CA ALA A 257 14.25 -10.71 1.23
C ALA A 257 12.88 -10.97 0.61
N MET A 258 12.83 -11.00 -0.70
CA MET A 258 11.65 -11.29 -1.49
C MET A 258 11.95 -12.32 -2.57
N SER A 259 11.00 -13.19 -2.83
CA SER A 259 10.97 -14.09 -3.97
C SER A 259 9.88 -13.63 -4.92
N ILE A 260 10.23 -13.53 -6.20
CA ILE A 260 9.31 -13.23 -7.30
C ILE A 260 9.25 -14.46 -8.16
N SER A 261 8.06 -14.99 -8.39
CA SER A 261 7.85 -16.09 -9.32
C SER A 261 6.97 -15.61 -10.48
N SER A 262 7.34 -15.95 -11.70
CA SER A 262 6.60 -15.59 -12.91
C SER A 262 6.32 -16.83 -13.75
N THR A 263 5.09 -16.91 -14.26
CA THR A 263 4.71 -17.84 -15.32
C THR A 263 4.03 -17.06 -16.43
N GLY A 264 4.25 -17.44 -17.68
CA GLY A 264 3.65 -16.77 -18.82
C GLY A 264 3.19 -17.75 -19.89
N GLU A 265 2.20 -17.36 -20.67
CA GLU A 265 1.74 -18.06 -21.87
C GLU A 265 1.56 -17.04 -22.99
N LEU A 266 2.26 -17.25 -24.09
CA LEU A 266 2.06 -16.52 -25.33
C LEU A 266 1.25 -17.38 -26.28
N ALA A 267 0.18 -16.84 -26.84
CA ALA A 267 -0.62 -17.52 -27.84
C ALA A 267 -0.88 -16.59 -29.03
N SER A 268 -0.90 -17.15 -30.22
CA SER A 268 -1.24 -16.45 -31.45
C SER A 268 -2.10 -17.33 -32.34
N MET A 269 -3.06 -16.73 -33.03
CA MET A 269 -3.84 -17.36 -34.09
C MET A 269 -3.69 -16.54 -35.36
N THR A 270 -3.07 -17.16 -36.36
CA THR A 270 -2.91 -16.59 -37.70
C THR A 270 -3.70 -17.44 -38.71
N ASP A 271 -4.51 -16.82 -39.53
CA ASP A 271 -5.36 -17.45 -40.57
C ASP A 271 -5.94 -18.84 -40.22
N SER A 272 -5.17 -19.89 -40.17
CA SER A 272 -5.63 -21.27 -39.88
C SER A 272 -4.79 -21.98 -38.82
N LEU A 273 -3.75 -21.36 -38.29
CA LEU A 273 -2.82 -22.00 -37.35
C LEU A 273 -2.94 -21.29 -35.97
N ARG A 274 -3.07 -22.11 -34.94
CA ARG A 274 -3.00 -21.68 -33.55
C ARG A 274 -1.63 -22.12 -32.99
N PHE A 275 -0.92 -21.16 -32.47
CA PHE A 275 0.33 -21.36 -31.75
C PHE A 275 0.16 -21.02 -30.28
N SER A 276 0.81 -21.75 -29.41
CA SER A 276 0.94 -21.38 -27.99
C SER A 276 2.32 -21.75 -27.50
N TYR A 277 2.90 -20.88 -26.71
CA TYR A 277 4.15 -21.10 -26.02
C TYR A 277 3.92 -20.85 -24.52
N ALA A 278 4.18 -21.85 -23.70
CA ALA A 278 4.23 -21.75 -22.27
C ALA A 278 5.56 -22.37 -21.81
N PRO A 279 6.41 -21.64 -21.11
CA PRO A 279 7.67 -22.20 -20.60
C PRO A 279 7.37 -23.33 -19.61
N ASP A 280 8.14 -24.41 -19.71
CA ASP A 280 8.00 -25.60 -18.85
C ASP A 280 8.36 -25.31 -17.37
N GLN A 281 9.01 -24.18 -17.10
CA GLN A 281 9.50 -23.82 -15.78
C GLN A 281 8.98 -22.44 -15.34
N THR A 282 8.58 -22.36 -14.08
CA THR A 282 8.31 -21.08 -13.41
C THR A 282 9.62 -20.36 -13.20
N TYR A 283 9.71 -19.13 -13.70
CA TYR A 283 10.81 -18.23 -13.35
C TYR A 283 10.72 -17.87 -11.87
N THR A 284 11.83 -17.95 -11.15
CA THR A 284 11.90 -17.53 -9.74
C THR A 284 13.18 -16.73 -9.50
N GLU A 285 13.00 -15.51 -9.08
CA GLU A 285 14.08 -14.60 -8.68
C GLU A 285 14.03 -14.33 -7.17
N ARG A 286 15.20 -14.26 -6.54
CA ARG A 286 15.35 -13.78 -5.18
C ARG A 286 16.00 -12.40 -5.17
N SER A 287 15.42 -11.50 -4.45
CA SER A 287 15.77 -10.09 -4.48
C SER A 287 15.74 -9.50 -3.07
N VAL A 288 16.46 -8.42 -2.87
CA VAL A 288 16.39 -7.62 -1.64
C VAL A 288 15.27 -6.61 -1.78
N ILE A 289 14.32 -6.62 -0.86
CA ILE A 289 13.27 -5.59 -0.81
C ILE A 289 13.69 -4.47 0.14
N THR A 290 13.53 -3.23 -0.32
CA THR A 290 13.66 -2.03 0.49
C THR A 290 12.37 -1.23 0.41
N GLN A 291 11.79 -0.87 1.56
CA GLN A 291 10.66 0.06 1.63
C GLN A 291 11.16 1.48 1.86
N PRO A 292 10.41 2.52 1.47
CA PRO A 292 10.82 3.90 1.63
C PRO A 292 11.04 4.28 3.10
N LEU A 293 11.95 5.21 3.33
CA LEU A 293 12.01 5.98 4.57
C LEU A 293 10.68 6.72 4.72
N HIS A 294 10.11 6.70 5.90
CA HIS A 294 8.88 7.43 6.22
C HIS A 294 9.13 8.43 7.36
N LEU A 295 8.81 9.69 7.09
CA LEU A 295 8.83 10.77 8.06
C LEU A 295 7.42 11.33 8.22
N SER A 296 6.85 11.28 9.41
CA SER A 296 5.59 11.92 9.74
C SER A 296 5.82 13.19 10.57
N SER A 297 5.18 14.28 10.19
CA SER A 297 5.17 15.55 10.93
C SER A 297 3.74 15.97 11.17
N SER A 298 3.40 16.32 12.40
CA SER A 298 1.99 16.60 12.74
C SER A 298 1.84 17.65 13.81
N VAL A 299 0.72 18.36 13.73
CA VAL A 299 0.27 19.31 14.75
C VAL A 299 -1.17 19.00 15.13
N ALA A 300 -1.47 19.04 16.42
CA ALA A 300 -2.83 18.84 16.91
C ALA A 300 -3.20 19.93 17.92
N PHE A 301 -4.42 20.44 17.76
CA PHE A 301 -5.03 21.44 18.62
C PHE A 301 -6.16 20.80 19.42
N GLN A 302 -6.05 20.82 20.72
CA GLN A 302 -7.10 20.38 21.64
C GLN A 302 -8.02 21.53 22.00
N ILE A 303 -9.31 21.37 21.78
CA ILE A 303 -10.34 22.37 22.07
C ILE A 303 -11.01 22.00 23.39
N GLY A 304 -10.30 22.26 24.48
CA GLY A 304 -10.75 21.89 25.83
C GLY A 304 -11.09 20.40 25.95
N ALA A 305 -12.26 20.10 26.52
CA ALA A 305 -12.77 18.72 26.59
C ALA A 305 -13.66 18.33 25.39
N TYR A 306 -13.89 19.24 24.44
CA TYR A 306 -14.90 19.09 23.40
C TYR A 306 -14.39 18.44 22.12
N GLY A 307 -13.07 18.41 21.92
CA GLY A 307 -12.53 17.77 20.72
C GLY A 307 -11.10 18.14 20.38
N MET A 308 -10.68 17.72 19.21
CA MET A 308 -9.33 17.96 18.68
C MET A 308 -9.38 18.16 17.17
N VAL A 309 -8.47 18.98 16.66
CA VAL A 309 -8.16 19.13 15.22
C VAL A 309 -6.72 18.76 15.00
N ALA A 310 -6.41 18.00 13.96
CA ALA A 310 -5.05 17.63 13.62
C ALA A 310 -4.77 17.81 12.13
N LEU A 311 -3.55 18.21 11.86
CA LEU A 311 -2.95 18.22 10.52
C LEU A 311 -1.67 17.39 10.56
N GLN A 312 -1.50 16.52 9.59
CA GLN A 312 -0.34 15.65 9.46
C GLN A 312 0.17 15.65 8.03
N HIS A 313 1.48 15.72 7.88
CA HIS A 313 2.19 15.53 6.62
C HIS A 313 3.10 14.32 6.76
N ASP A 314 2.94 13.36 5.85
CA ASP A 314 3.83 12.22 5.73
C ASP A 314 4.66 12.36 4.46
N TYR A 315 5.96 12.14 4.62
CA TYR A 315 6.95 12.14 3.56
C TYR A 315 7.57 10.76 3.43
N TYR A 316 7.59 10.23 2.22
CA TYR A 316 8.20 8.93 1.90
C TYR A 316 9.30 9.15 0.88
N HIS A 317 10.50 8.72 1.20
CA HIS A 317 11.67 8.81 0.33
C HIS A 317 12.21 7.43 -0.01
N GLN A 318 12.32 7.16 -1.31
CA GLN A 318 12.94 5.95 -1.84
C GLN A 318 13.99 6.35 -2.89
N PRO A 319 15.25 5.90 -2.75
CA PRO A 319 16.29 6.20 -3.74
C PRO A 319 15.86 5.77 -5.15
N LYS A 320 16.11 6.62 -6.14
CA LYS A 320 15.79 6.44 -7.57
C LYS A 320 14.31 6.54 -7.95
N GLU A 321 13.43 6.90 -7.02
CA GLU A 321 12.03 7.16 -7.29
C GLU A 321 11.66 8.60 -6.90
N THR A 322 10.51 9.09 -7.39
CA THR A 322 9.99 10.37 -6.94
C THR A 322 9.47 10.25 -5.52
N ASP A 323 9.72 11.25 -4.69
CA ASP A 323 9.21 11.31 -3.33
C ASP A 323 7.68 11.33 -3.31
N ARG A 324 7.11 10.66 -2.32
CA ARG A 324 5.67 10.62 -2.09
C ARG A 324 5.31 11.46 -0.87
N HIS A 325 4.23 12.21 -0.99
CA HIS A 325 3.68 13.05 0.07
C HIS A 325 2.24 12.65 0.39
N SER A 326 1.86 12.69 1.65
CA SER A 326 0.48 12.56 2.11
C SER A 326 0.15 13.71 3.04
N LEU A 327 -0.95 14.41 2.78
CA LEU A 327 -1.51 15.44 3.65
C LEU A 327 -2.80 14.90 4.25
N ARG A 328 -2.90 14.92 5.58
CA ARG A 328 -4.04 14.38 6.32
C ARG A 328 -4.59 15.43 7.26
N PHE A 329 -5.89 15.57 7.27
CA PHE A 329 -6.65 16.42 8.18
C PHE A 329 -7.64 15.57 8.96
N GLY A 330 -7.72 15.78 10.27
CA GLY A 330 -8.64 15.07 11.15
C GLY A 330 -9.31 16.01 12.15
N LEU A 331 -10.59 15.79 12.36
CA LEU A 331 -11.42 16.45 13.36
C LEU A 331 -12.07 15.41 14.26
N GLU A 332 -11.96 15.59 15.57
CA GLU A 332 -12.69 14.81 16.58
C GLU A 332 -13.52 15.76 17.43
N VAL A 333 -14.81 15.48 17.57
CA VAL A 333 -15.74 16.20 18.44
C VAL A 333 -16.28 15.25 19.49
N ILE A 334 -16.28 15.68 20.74
CA ILE A 334 -16.78 14.93 21.91
C ILE A 334 -18.04 15.62 22.43
N PRO A 335 -19.23 15.30 21.87
CA PRO A 335 -20.48 15.95 22.25
C PRO A 335 -20.94 15.62 23.67
N VAL A 336 -20.66 14.40 24.10
CA VAL A 336 -20.95 13.87 25.43
C VAL A 336 -19.80 13.01 25.90
N LEU A 337 -19.52 12.99 27.18
CA LEU A 337 -18.42 12.19 27.75
C LEU A 337 -18.49 10.72 27.32
N GLY A 338 -17.43 10.27 26.72
CA GLY A 338 -17.30 8.91 26.19
C GLY A 338 -17.76 8.74 24.74
N PHE A 339 -18.57 9.62 24.18
CA PHE A 339 -18.97 9.59 22.77
C PHE A 339 -18.15 10.57 21.96
N TYR A 340 -17.77 10.18 20.75
CA TYR A 340 -17.06 11.05 19.82
C TYR A 340 -17.51 10.82 18.37
N ILE A 341 -17.37 11.87 17.60
CA ILE A 341 -17.63 11.91 16.16
C ILE A 341 -16.34 12.38 15.50
N ASN A 342 -15.88 11.65 14.51
CA ASN A 342 -14.68 12.00 13.77
C ASN A 342 -15.01 12.26 12.31
N ALA A 343 -14.30 13.21 11.72
CA ALA A 343 -14.30 13.47 10.31
C ALA A 343 -12.85 13.64 9.84
N GLY A 344 -12.51 13.14 8.67
CA GLY A 344 -11.16 13.25 8.16
C GLY A 344 -11.12 13.32 6.65
N TYR A 345 -10.06 13.96 6.16
CA TYR A 345 -9.71 14.02 4.75
C TYR A 345 -8.22 13.74 4.57
N ALA A 346 -7.86 13.00 3.54
CA ALA A 346 -6.46 12.83 3.17
C ALA A 346 -6.29 12.90 1.65
N CYS A 347 -5.13 13.37 1.25
CA CYS A 347 -4.68 13.43 -0.13
C CYS A 347 -3.27 12.85 -0.19
N GLU A 348 -3.09 11.80 -0.98
CA GLU A 348 -1.81 11.08 -1.09
C GLU A 348 -1.32 11.12 -2.53
N SER A 349 -0.09 11.65 -2.74
CA SER A 349 0.61 11.49 -4.00
C SER A 349 1.12 10.06 -4.14
N THR A 350 1.48 9.66 -5.34
CA THR A 350 2.05 8.34 -5.62
C THR A 350 3.48 8.51 -6.10
N PHE A 351 4.29 7.47 -5.96
CA PHE A 351 5.58 7.43 -6.61
C PHE A 351 5.38 7.48 -8.13
N LYS A 352 6.18 8.27 -8.83
CA LYS A 352 6.21 8.23 -10.30
C LYS A 352 7.27 7.23 -10.70
N GLN A 353 6.88 6.31 -11.52
CA GLN A 353 7.78 5.32 -12.09
C GLN A 353 8.22 5.77 -13.48
N ASP A 354 9.51 5.68 -13.77
CA ASP A 354 9.98 5.74 -15.15
C ASP A 354 9.49 4.49 -15.88
N ARG A 355 9.11 4.65 -17.15
CA ARG A 355 8.67 3.54 -17.98
C ARG A 355 9.83 2.55 -18.12
N ILE A 356 9.77 1.45 -17.39
CA ILE A 356 10.73 0.36 -17.54
C ILE A 356 9.93 -0.88 -17.87
N VAL A 357 10.08 -1.38 -19.06
CA VAL A 357 9.61 -2.69 -19.44
C VAL A 357 10.80 -3.60 -19.54
N ALA A 358 10.77 -4.67 -18.77
CA ALA A 358 11.70 -5.74 -18.88
C ALA A 358 10.99 -6.96 -19.51
N ILE A 359 10.86 -6.95 -20.83
CA ILE A 359 10.76 -8.24 -21.52
C ILE A 359 12.20 -8.77 -21.56
N ASP A 360 12.53 -9.66 -20.66
CA ASP A 360 13.78 -10.38 -20.71
C ASP A 360 13.49 -11.80 -21.23
N PRO A 361 13.73 -12.04 -22.50
CA PRO A 361 13.48 -13.35 -23.12
C PRO A 361 14.37 -14.45 -22.53
N THR A 362 15.51 -14.10 -21.94
CA THR A 362 16.43 -15.06 -21.32
C THR A 362 15.92 -15.51 -19.95
N PHE A 363 15.04 -14.76 -19.30
CA PHE A 363 14.55 -15.03 -17.94
C PHE A 363 13.10 -15.51 -17.89
N ASN A 364 12.44 -15.79 -19.01
CA ASN A 364 11.02 -16.19 -19.06
C ASN A 364 10.05 -15.22 -18.38
N ARG A 365 10.45 -13.96 -18.21
CA ARG A 365 9.60 -12.91 -17.66
C ARG A 365 8.86 -12.22 -18.80
N GLN A 366 7.52 -12.26 -18.77
CA GLN A 366 6.65 -11.82 -19.86
C GLN A 366 5.66 -10.74 -19.43
N ASP A 367 5.86 -10.11 -18.26
CA ASP A 367 5.00 -9.01 -17.81
C ASP A 367 5.31 -7.75 -18.62
N THR A 368 4.38 -7.38 -19.46
CA THR A 368 4.50 -6.19 -20.31
C THR A 368 3.76 -4.99 -19.76
N TYR A 369 2.80 -5.21 -18.86
CA TYR A 369 1.93 -4.17 -18.32
C TYR A 369 2.57 -3.44 -17.15
N PHE A 370 2.19 -2.18 -16.97
CA PHE A 370 2.55 -1.40 -15.78
C PHE A 370 1.45 -0.41 -15.42
N GLN A 371 1.47 0.06 -14.17
CA GLN A 371 0.48 0.97 -13.60
C GLN A 371 1.15 2.27 -13.19
N MET A 372 0.49 3.41 -13.47
CA MET A 372 0.85 4.73 -12.96
C MET A 372 -0.34 5.29 -12.18
N PRO A 373 -0.48 4.98 -10.89
CA PRO A 373 -1.55 5.54 -10.08
C PRO A 373 -1.35 7.05 -9.90
N GLN A 374 -2.45 7.78 -9.87
CA GLN A 374 -2.47 9.22 -9.61
C GLN A 374 -2.82 9.50 -8.14
N ILE A 375 -2.93 10.76 -7.79
CA ILE A 375 -3.27 11.21 -6.44
C ILE A 375 -4.52 10.49 -5.96
N ALA A 376 -4.45 9.91 -4.76
CA ALA A 376 -5.58 9.30 -4.08
C ALA A 376 -6.19 10.28 -3.08
N HIS A 377 -7.52 10.39 -3.07
CA HIS A 377 -8.29 11.20 -2.15
C HIS A 377 -9.09 10.30 -1.22
N TYR A 378 -9.09 10.62 0.07
CA TYR A 378 -9.85 9.92 1.10
C TYR A 378 -10.79 10.88 1.81
N GLY A 379 -12.02 10.45 2.03
CA GLY A 379 -12.97 11.09 2.94
C GLY A 379 -13.44 10.08 3.97
N SER A 380 -13.44 10.43 5.25
CA SER A 380 -13.77 9.51 6.33
C SER A 380 -14.68 10.14 7.37
N LEU A 381 -15.57 9.33 7.94
CA LEU A 381 -16.41 9.67 9.07
C LEU A 381 -16.40 8.50 10.07
N ALA A 382 -16.44 8.79 11.36
CA ALA A 382 -16.57 7.76 12.37
C ALA A 382 -17.43 8.22 13.55
N LEU A 383 -18.03 7.23 14.21
CA LEU A 383 -18.73 7.35 15.46
C LEU A 383 -18.12 6.36 16.45
N GLY A 384 -17.95 6.76 17.70
CA GLY A 384 -17.40 5.89 18.70
C GLY A 384 -17.83 6.18 20.10
N TYR A 385 -17.75 5.13 20.91
CA TYR A 385 -17.90 5.19 22.36
C TYR A 385 -16.63 4.64 23.01
N ARG A 386 -16.07 5.38 23.94
CA ARG A 386 -14.94 4.99 24.78
C ARG A 386 -15.30 5.17 26.24
N GLY A 387 -15.83 4.10 26.82
CA GLY A 387 -16.23 4.05 28.22
C GLY A 387 -15.09 3.69 29.16
N LYS A 388 -15.45 3.40 30.40
CA LYS A 388 -14.51 3.01 31.45
C LYS A 388 -13.83 1.67 31.15
N TYR A 389 -14.56 0.70 30.59
CA TYR A 389 -14.12 -0.67 30.37
C TYR A 389 -14.15 -1.10 28.90
N PHE A 390 -15.01 -0.48 28.11
CA PHE A 390 -15.34 -0.92 26.77
C PHE A 390 -15.19 0.17 25.73
N ILE A 391 -14.75 -0.20 24.55
CA ILE A 391 -14.63 0.63 23.34
C ILE A 391 -15.47 0.00 22.25
N ALA A 392 -16.30 0.77 21.60
CA ALA A 392 -17.02 0.40 20.38
C ALA A 392 -16.99 1.53 19.37
N GLN A 393 -16.60 1.26 18.15
CA GLN A 393 -16.41 2.29 17.14
C GLN A 393 -16.80 1.76 15.76
N VAL A 394 -17.30 2.64 14.92
CA VAL A 394 -17.56 2.37 13.51
C VAL A 394 -17.05 3.53 12.67
N ALA A 395 -16.43 3.24 11.55
CA ALA A 395 -16.01 4.25 10.59
C ALA A 395 -16.42 3.86 9.18
N TYR A 396 -16.72 4.85 8.37
CA TYR A 396 -16.86 4.75 6.94
C TYR A 396 -15.75 5.56 6.28
N GLN A 397 -15.11 4.98 5.27
CA GLN A 397 -14.09 5.62 4.46
C GLN A 397 -14.41 5.44 2.98
N TYR A 398 -14.33 6.51 2.23
CA TYR A 398 -14.36 6.54 0.78
C TYR A 398 -12.97 6.92 0.27
N ARG A 399 -12.46 6.16 -0.73
CA ARG A 399 -11.21 6.47 -1.42
C ARG A 399 -11.48 6.51 -2.91
N ARG A 400 -10.96 7.54 -3.58
CA ARG A 400 -10.99 7.66 -5.04
C ARG A 400 -9.58 7.83 -5.57
N GLN A 401 -9.26 7.08 -6.62
CA GLN A 401 -7.98 7.15 -7.30
C GLN A 401 -8.16 6.89 -8.80
N GLN A 402 -7.39 7.59 -9.62
CA GLN A 402 -7.24 7.29 -11.03
C GLN A 402 -5.93 6.53 -11.25
N ILE A 403 -5.92 5.59 -12.19
CA ILE A 403 -4.78 4.74 -12.50
C ILE A 403 -4.63 4.73 -14.02
N ASN A 404 -3.48 5.14 -14.51
CA ASN A 404 -3.12 4.94 -15.89
C ASN A 404 -2.50 3.54 -16.01
N LEU A 405 -3.22 2.64 -16.64
CA LEU A 405 -2.80 1.26 -16.86
C LEU A 405 -2.32 1.12 -18.31
N TYR A 406 -1.09 0.65 -18.49
CA TYR A 406 -0.46 0.44 -19.78
C TYR A 406 -0.31 -1.06 -20.03
N ALA A 407 -0.63 -1.49 -21.24
CA ALA A 407 -0.45 -2.89 -21.62
C ALA A 407 1.04 -3.24 -21.91
N HIS A 408 1.78 -2.29 -22.45
CA HIS A 408 3.23 -2.37 -22.70
C HIS A 408 3.79 -0.96 -22.97
N GLU A 409 5.12 -0.81 -23.01
CA GLU A 409 5.80 0.49 -23.11
C GLU A 409 5.51 1.27 -24.40
N PHE A 410 5.16 0.58 -25.49
CA PHE A 410 4.90 1.20 -26.79
C PHE A 410 3.45 1.68 -26.94
N VAL A 411 2.57 1.48 -25.96
CA VAL A 411 1.23 2.07 -25.94
C VAL A 411 1.34 3.53 -25.53
N ALA A 412 0.99 4.44 -26.44
CA ALA A 412 1.03 5.88 -26.16
C ALA A 412 -0.08 6.30 -25.19
N ASP A 413 -1.29 5.77 -25.39
CA ASP A 413 -2.47 6.12 -24.61
C ASP A 413 -2.79 5.03 -23.58
N PRO A 414 -2.73 5.32 -22.28
CA PRO A 414 -3.07 4.36 -21.23
C PRO A 414 -4.57 4.12 -21.17
N TYR A 415 -4.96 2.98 -20.59
CA TYR A 415 -6.32 2.81 -20.08
C TYR A 415 -6.49 3.66 -18.82
N HIS A 416 -7.36 4.65 -18.88
CA HIS A 416 -7.68 5.50 -17.73
C HIS A 416 -8.68 4.77 -16.82
N ILE A 417 -8.18 4.11 -15.81
CA ILE A 417 -9.00 3.35 -14.84
C ILE A 417 -9.36 4.25 -13.66
N CYS A 418 -10.64 4.35 -13.37
CA CYS A 418 -11.15 4.93 -12.12
C CYS A 418 -11.32 3.81 -11.09
N ALA A 419 -10.88 4.06 -9.86
CA ALA A 419 -11.00 3.15 -8.74
C ALA A 419 -11.65 3.87 -7.56
N ASP A 420 -12.82 3.39 -7.15
CA ASP A 420 -13.56 3.85 -5.97
C ASP A 420 -13.61 2.73 -4.94
N THR A 421 -13.13 3.02 -3.73
CA THR A 421 -13.14 2.09 -2.60
C THR A 421 -14.08 2.61 -1.52
N HIS A 422 -15.05 1.79 -1.14
CA HIS A 422 -15.91 2.02 0.01
C HIS A 422 -15.54 1.04 1.11
N ARG A 423 -15.31 1.54 2.32
CA ARG A 423 -14.86 0.71 3.43
C ARG A 423 -15.59 1.06 4.71
N ILE A 424 -16.05 0.03 5.41
CA ILE A 424 -16.63 0.13 6.75
C ILE A 424 -15.70 -0.60 7.70
N VAL A 425 -15.31 0.07 8.80
CA VAL A 425 -14.44 -0.47 9.83
C VAL A 425 -15.18 -0.49 11.16
N PHE A 426 -15.15 -1.64 11.83
CA PHE A 426 -15.65 -1.81 13.19
C PHE A 426 -14.48 -2.08 14.12
N THR A 427 -14.46 -1.42 15.28
CA THR A 427 -13.44 -1.67 16.31
C THR A 427 -14.13 -1.92 17.64
N ILE A 428 -13.70 -2.98 18.30
CA ILE A 428 -14.05 -3.27 19.68
C ILE A 428 -12.79 -3.31 20.54
N GLY A 429 -12.90 -2.93 21.79
CA GLY A 429 -11.75 -2.95 22.70
C GLY A 429 -12.17 -2.94 24.16
N TRP A 430 -11.20 -3.32 25.01
CA TRP A 430 -11.37 -3.38 26.45
C TRP A 430 -10.20 -2.72 27.16
N HIS A 431 -10.51 -1.98 28.21
CA HIS A 431 -9.54 -1.43 29.14
C HIS A 431 -9.44 -2.32 30.39
N ARG A 432 -8.20 -2.58 30.82
CA ARG A 432 -7.93 -3.15 32.13
C ARG A 432 -7.51 -2.04 33.10
N TYR A 433 -8.11 -2.03 34.28
CA TYR A 433 -7.70 -1.20 35.41
C TYR A 433 -6.47 -1.75 36.08
#